data_3a799a43cc93a2d3126abb6609825c23
#
_entry.id   3a799a43cc93a2d3126abb6609825c23
#
_cell.length_a   1.000
_cell.length_b   1.000
_cell.length_c   1.000
_cell.angle_alpha   90.00
_cell.angle_beta   90.00
_cell.angle_gamma   90.00
#
_symmetry.space_group_name_H-M   'P 1'
#
loop_
_entity.id
_entity.type
_entity.pdbx_description
1 polymer ?
#
loop_
_entity_poly.entity_id
_entity_poly.type
_entity_poly.pdbx_seq_one_letter_code
_entity_poly.pdbx_strand_id
1 'polypeptide(L)' 'MEQFLQFVANIFDVPVSALSPETQYNSIPQWDSIMQLRLVMEIESEYGISIPIDIVPELDTLQKFYDQIKGSKE' A
#
# COMPACT_ATOMS: atom_id res chain seq x y z
N MET A 1 -2.93 -7.84 -9.17
CA MET A 1 -3.56 -7.00 -8.14
C MET A 1 -4.01 -7.81 -6.93
N GLU A 2 -4.55 -9.01 -7.11
CA GLU A 2 -5.03 -9.82 -5.98
C GLU A 2 -3.94 -10.16 -4.98
N GLN A 3 -2.76 -10.54 -5.46
CA GLN A 3 -1.64 -10.86 -4.56
C GLN A 3 -1.22 -9.64 -3.74
N PHE A 4 -1.24 -8.47 -4.37
CA PHE A 4 -0.92 -7.23 -3.68
C PHE A 4 -1.96 -6.91 -2.61
N LEU A 5 -3.24 -7.06 -2.94
CA LEU A 5 -4.31 -6.83 -1.96
C LEU A 5 -4.20 -7.79 -0.78
N GLN A 6 -3.87 -9.05 -1.04
CA GLN A 6 -3.69 -10.03 0.04
C GLN A 6 -2.50 -9.64 0.93
N PHE A 7 -1.42 -9.18 0.31
CA PHE A 7 -0.24 -8.72 1.05
C PHE A 7 -0.61 -7.54 1.97
N VAL A 8 -1.35 -6.57 1.44
CA VAL A 8 -1.77 -5.40 2.21
C VAL A 8 -2.74 -5.81 3.31
N ALA A 9 -3.66 -6.74 3.01
CA ALA A 9 -4.62 -7.22 4.00
C ALA A 9 -3.90 -7.85 5.21
N ASN A 10 -2.82 -8.58 4.95
CA ASN A 10 -2.03 -9.18 6.03
C ASN A 10 -1.37 -8.09 6.90
N ILE A 11 -0.87 -7.03 6.27
CA ILE A 11 -0.26 -5.91 7.01
C ILE A 11 -1.31 -5.20 7.87
N PHE A 12 -2.48 -4.96 7.30
CA PHE A 12 -3.56 -4.25 7.97
C PHE A 12 -4.31 -5.13 8.99
N ASP A 13 -4.12 -6.44 8.91
CA ASP A 13 -4.84 -7.43 9.72
C ASP A 13 -6.35 -7.34 9.50
N VAL A 14 -6.74 -7.30 8.22
CA VAL A 14 -8.13 -7.27 7.80
C VAL A 14 -8.35 -8.35 6.73
N PRO A 15 -9.61 -8.79 6.50
CA PRO A 15 -9.88 -9.70 5.39
C PRO A 15 -9.61 -8.99 4.06
N VAL A 16 -9.11 -9.74 3.08
CA VAL A 16 -8.84 -9.16 1.75
C VAL A 16 -10.12 -8.61 1.12
N SER A 17 -11.28 -9.17 1.48
CA SER A 17 -12.57 -8.70 0.98
C SER A 17 -12.91 -7.27 1.44
N ALA A 18 -12.22 -6.78 2.48
CA ALA A 18 -12.41 -5.41 2.95
C ALA A 18 -11.62 -4.39 2.13
N LEU A 19 -10.78 -4.84 1.19
CA LEU A 19 -9.89 -3.98 0.42
C LEU A 19 -10.22 -4.03 -1.07
N SER A 20 -9.92 -2.94 -1.75
CA SER A 20 -10.00 -2.84 -3.20
C SER A 20 -8.90 -1.88 -3.67
N PRO A 21 -8.63 -1.82 -4.99
CA PRO A 21 -7.66 -0.83 -5.48
C PRO A 21 -8.06 0.60 -5.15
N GLU A 22 -9.35 0.86 -4.99
CA GLU A 22 -9.89 2.20 -4.69
C GLU A 22 -9.93 2.52 -3.20
N THR A 23 -9.54 1.58 -2.32
CA THR A 23 -9.51 1.83 -0.87
C THR A 23 -8.61 3.04 -0.59
N GLN A 24 -9.14 4.01 0.14
CA GLN A 24 -8.47 5.28 0.37
C GLN A 24 -7.82 5.34 1.74
N TYR A 25 -6.74 6.11 1.81
CA TYR A 25 -6.07 6.41 3.07
C TYR A 25 -7.09 6.97 4.07
N ASN A 26 -7.03 6.46 5.28
CA ASN A 26 -7.89 6.89 6.38
C ASN A 26 -9.38 6.58 6.19
N SER A 27 -9.74 5.78 5.18
CA SER A 27 -11.12 5.33 5.00
C SER A 27 -11.46 4.15 5.91
N ILE A 28 -10.43 3.49 6.45
CA ILE A 28 -10.58 2.42 7.44
C ILE A 28 -9.68 2.75 8.63
N PRO A 29 -10.05 2.34 9.86
CA PRO A 29 -9.26 2.67 11.05
C PRO A 29 -7.81 2.17 11.00
N GLN A 30 -7.59 1.06 10.29
CA GLN A 30 -6.27 0.45 10.20
C GLN A 30 -5.28 1.27 9.36
N TRP A 31 -5.75 2.14 8.47
CA TRP A 31 -4.88 2.89 7.58
C TRP A 31 -4.77 4.34 8.05
N ASP A 32 -3.91 4.54 9.03
CA ASP A 32 -3.58 5.87 9.56
C ASP A 32 -2.16 6.26 9.12
N SER A 33 -1.65 7.37 9.65
CA SER A 33 -0.34 7.87 9.25
C SER A 33 0.81 6.95 9.66
N ILE A 34 0.68 6.25 10.78
CA ILE A 34 1.69 5.29 11.22
C ILE A 34 1.68 4.07 10.28
N MET A 35 0.48 3.58 9.97
CA MET A 35 0.33 2.46 9.05
C MET A 35 0.82 2.82 7.65
N GLN A 36 0.65 4.07 7.24
CA GLN A 36 1.15 4.54 5.94
C GLN A 36 2.66 4.33 5.84
N LEU A 37 3.40 4.69 6.88
CA LEU A 37 4.85 4.50 6.90
C LEU A 37 5.21 3.01 6.91
N ARG A 38 4.48 2.22 7.69
CA ARG A 38 4.71 0.78 7.73
C ARG A 38 4.45 0.14 6.37
N LEU A 39 3.38 0.57 5.70
CA LEU A 39 3.03 0.05 4.39
C LEU A 39 4.14 0.33 3.38
N VAL A 40 4.69 1.54 3.40
CA VAL A 40 5.81 1.89 2.53
C VAL A 40 7.00 0.97 2.78
N MET A 41 7.39 0.79 4.04
CA MET A 41 8.55 -0.05 4.39
C MET A 41 8.33 -1.51 3.99
N GLU A 42 7.14 -2.04 4.23
CA GLU A 42 6.83 -3.43 3.90
C GLU A 42 6.83 -3.65 2.39
N ILE A 43 6.28 -2.70 1.64
CA ILE A 43 6.26 -2.80 0.18
C ILE A 43 7.69 -2.72 -0.38
N GLU A 44 8.50 -1.81 0.14
CA GLU A 44 9.88 -1.70 -0.30
C GLU A 44 10.65 -3.01 -0.07
N SER A 45 10.43 -3.61 1.10
CA SER A 45 11.10 -4.85 1.46
C SER A 45 10.62 -6.02 0.62
N GLU A 46 9.31 -6.15 0.44
CA GLU A 46 8.73 -7.30 -0.25
C GLU A 46 9.00 -7.28 -1.75
N TYR A 47 8.93 -6.10 -2.36
CA TYR A 47 9.03 -5.97 -3.81
C TYR A 47 10.41 -5.50 -4.28
N GLY A 48 11.30 -5.17 -3.34
CA GLY A 48 12.67 -4.75 -3.67
C GLY A 48 12.71 -3.44 -4.44
N ILE A 49 11.86 -2.49 -4.07
CA ILE A 49 11.78 -1.18 -4.73
C ILE A 49 12.05 -0.08 -3.71
N SER A 50 12.24 1.14 -4.21
CA SER A 50 12.33 2.34 -3.38
C SER A 50 11.16 3.27 -3.70
N ILE A 51 10.52 3.78 -2.64
CA ILE A 51 9.44 4.74 -2.78
C ILE A 51 9.95 6.07 -2.23
N PRO A 52 10.07 7.12 -3.09
CA PRO A 52 10.54 8.41 -2.61
C PRO A 52 9.63 8.97 -1.52
N ILE A 53 10.23 9.51 -0.46
CA ILE A 53 9.46 10.03 0.66
C ILE A 53 8.57 11.21 0.23
N ASP A 54 9.00 11.94 -0.81
CA ASP A 54 8.28 13.10 -1.32
C ASP A 54 6.87 12.75 -1.81
N ILE A 55 6.69 11.54 -2.35
CA ILE A 55 5.42 11.14 -2.93
C ILE A 55 4.55 10.35 -1.96
N VAL A 56 5.08 9.98 -0.80
CA VAL A 56 4.31 9.18 0.17
C VAL A 56 2.97 9.83 0.51
N PRO A 57 2.89 11.17 0.75
CA PRO A 57 1.59 11.79 1.03
C PRO A 57 0.60 11.72 -0.12
N GLU A 58 1.06 11.47 -1.34
CA GLU A 58 0.20 11.38 -2.53
C GLU A 58 -0.34 9.96 -2.74
N LEU A 59 0.21 8.98 -2.02
CA LEU A 59 -0.20 7.58 -2.15
C LEU A 59 -1.41 7.31 -1.26
N ASP A 60 -2.55 7.83 -1.66
CA ASP A 60 -3.76 7.80 -0.86
C ASP A 60 -4.76 6.73 -1.29
N THR A 61 -4.39 5.87 -2.22
CA THR A 61 -5.16 4.68 -2.58
C THR A 61 -4.22 3.51 -2.77
N LEU A 62 -4.74 2.29 -2.65
CA LEU A 62 -3.92 1.10 -2.88
C LEU A 62 -3.51 1.00 -4.34
N GLN A 63 -4.32 1.49 -5.27
CA GLN A 63 -3.97 1.52 -6.68
C GLN A 63 -2.69 2.35 -6.91
N LYS A 64 -2.56 3.47 -6.22
CA LYS A 64 -1.37 4.32 -6.36
C LYS A 64 -0.11 3.63 -5.86
N PHE A 65 -0.20 2.88 -4.76
CA PHE A 65 0.91 2.07 -4.30
C PHE A 65 1.29 1.00 -5.33
N TYR A 66 0.28 0.33 -5.88
CA TYR A 66 0.51 -0.69 -6.88
C TYR A 66 1.18 -0.13 -8.13
N ASP A 67 0.77 1.07 -8.54
CA ASP A 67 1.38 1.76 -9.68
C ASP A 67 2.87 2.05 -9.43
N GLN A 68 3.24 2.38 -8.20
CA GLN A 68 4.65 2.57 -7.84
C GLN A 68 5.44 1.28 -8.01
N ILE A 69 4.86 0.15 -7.61
CA ILE A 69 5.51 -1.14 -7.76
C ILE A 69 5.75 -1.43 -9.23
N LYS A 70 4.72 -1.26 -10.05
CA LYS A 70 4.81 -1.54 -11.49
C LYS A 70 5.81 -0.61 -12.18
N GLY A 71 5.77 0.68 -11.85
CA GLY A 71 6.69 1.65 -12.44
C GLY A 71 8.14 1.38 -12.06
N SER A 72 8.38 0.90 -10.84
CA SER A 72 9.74 0.62 -10.38
C SER A 72 10.34 -0.62 -11.02
N LYS A 73 9.51 -1.56 -11.46
CA LYS A 73 9.98 -2.81 -12.05
C LYS A 73 10.19 -2.71 -13.56
N GLU A 74 9.74 -1.66 -14.16
CA GLU A 74 9.93 -1.38 -15.57
C GLU A 74 11.15 -0.48 -15.76
#